data_8c785419cb7c197cdc71b17fac91a11c
#
_entry.id   8c785419cb7c197cdc71b17fac91a11c
#
_cell.length_a   1.000
_cell.length_b   1.000
_cell.length_c   1.000
_cell.angle_alpha   90.00
_cell.angle_beta   90.00
_cell.angle_gamma   90.00
#
_symmetry.space_group_name_H-M   'P 1'
#
loop_
_entity.id
_entity.type
_entity.pdbx_description
1 polymer ?
#
loop_
_entity_poly.entity_id
_entity_poly.type
_entity_poly.pdbx_seq_one_letter_code
_entity_poly.pdbx_strand_id
1 'polypeptide(L)'
;ALLPSTHKYAISLPTFGGAQEIAFQPLSDKTPVSAPFTVVAESSSGLPVTFESNDTARATVSGNTVTIVGGATPGTVGIKAKQAGDSNWFPAELTNVLNITTAPRADQYIVFGALPSKNVQSANFTLGAVSKRVDNNNTTGLVITYTSSNPAVATVSGNTVDVIGYGVATIRASQDGNGSYNPASFVEQDVTVTK
;
A
#
# COMPACT_ATOMS: atom_id res chain seq x y z
N ALA A 1 60.90 66.87 -4.67
CA ALA A 1 59.74 66.45 -3.84
C ALA A 1 58.97 65.40 -4.63
N LEU A 2 59.01 64.15 -4.15
CA LEU A 2 58.21 63.09 -4.71
C LEU A 2 56.82 63.11 -4.07
N LEU A 3 55.81 63.18 -4.92
CA LEU A 3 54.40 63.12 -4.50
C LEU A 3 54.10 61.65 -4.10
N PRO A 4 53.36 61.42 -3.00
CA PRO A 4 53.00 60.06 -2.62
C PRO A 4 52.00 59.49 -3.62
N SER A 5 52.29 58.28 -4.08
CA SER A 5 51.35 57.48 -4.90
C SER A 5 50.14 57.08 -4.06
N THR A 6 48.99 57.68 -4.38
CA THR A 6 47.71 57.21 -3.82
C THR A 6 47.31 55.89 -4.45
N HIS A 7 47.71 54.79 -3.81
CA HIS A 7 47.14 53.46 -4.11
C HIS A 7 45.71 53.45 -3.64
N LYS A 8 44.74 53.58 -4.56
CA LYS A 8 43.36 53.26 -4.30
C LYS A 8 43.22 51.72 -4.20
N TYR A 9 43.20 51.23 -2.98
CA TYR A 9 42.71 49.86 -2.76
C TYR A 9 41.19 49.86 -3.00
N ALA A 10 40.76 49.26 -4.09
CA ALA A 10 39.38 48.91 -4.25
C ALA A 10 39.08 47.75 -3.30
N ILE A 11 38.52 48.06 -2.13
CA ILE A 11 37.92 47.06 -1.27
C ILE A 11 36.63 46.64 -1.98
N SER A 12 36.64 45.55 -2.70
CA SER A 12 35.38 44.90 -3.10
C SER A 12 34.75 44.34 -1.84
N LEU A 13 33.73 44.97 -1.34
CA LEU A 13 32.86 44.41 -0.31
C LEU A 13 32.30 43.09 -0.88
N PRO A 14 32.33 41.99 -0.13
CA PRO A 14 31.66 40.79 -0.57
C PRO A 14 30.19 41.15 -0.83
N THR A 15 29.71 40.94 -2.04
CA THR A 15 28.29 40.98 -2.34
C THR A 15 27.63 39.90 -1.51
N PHE A 16 26.94 40.29 -0.44
CA PHE A 16 26.11 39.36 0.31
C PHE A 16 25.00 38.87 -0.64
N GLY A 17 24.94 37.54 -0.82
CA GLY A 17 23.86 36.93 -1.62
C GLY A 17 22.49 37.31 -1.10
N GLY A 18 21.52 37.44 -1.98
CA GLY A 18 20.12 37.67 -1.62
C GLY A 18 19.52 36.41 -0.98
N ALA A 19 18.55 36.59 -0.09
CA ALA A 19 17.74 35.46 0.37
C ALA A 19 16.82 35.01 -0.78
N GLN A 20 16.61 33.70 -0.88
CA GLN A 20 15.65 33.12 -1.83
C GLN A 20 14.69 32.18 -1.09
N GLU A 21 13.55 31.92 -1.70
CA GLU A 21 12.51 31.03 -1.20
C GLU A 21 12.26 29.91 -2.19
N ILE A 22 11.82 28.75 -1.70
CA ILE A 22 11.37 27.63 -2.53
C ILE A 22 9.86 27.52 -2.42
N ALA A 23 9.16 27.61 -3.57
CA ALA A 23 7.77 27.24 -3.71
C ALA A 23 7.69 25.76 -4.10
N PHE A 24 7.23 24.91 -3.18
CA PHE A 24 7.12 23.46 -3.40
C PHE A 24 5.66 23.04 -3.31
N GLN A 25 5.14 22.44 -4.39
CA GLN A 25 3.74 22.01 -4.44
C GLN A 25 3.44 20.96 -3.36
N PRO A 26 2.26 21.04 -2.70
CA PRO A 26 1.84 20.02 -1.74
C PRO A 26 1.84 18.62 -2.34
N LEU A 27 2.19 17.61 -1.53
CA LEU A 27 2.20 16.21 -1.94
C LEU A 27 0.88 15.54 -1.56
N SER A 28 0.27 14.84 -2.50
CA SER A 28 -0.90 14.02 -2.21
C SER A 28 -0.50 12.68 -1.60
N ASP A 29 -1.36 12.12 -0.74
CA ASP A 29 -1.18 10.81 -0.15
C ASP A 29 -0.95 9.73 -1.23
N LYS A 30 -0.12 8.76 -0.90
CA LYS A 30 0.22 7.61 -1.75
C LYS A 30 0.05 6.31 -0.99
N THR A 31 0.03 5.21 -1.73
CA THR A 31 0.03 3.85 -1.18
C THR A 31 1.27 3.10 -1.67
N PRO A 32 1.67 1.97 -1.05
CA PRO A 32 2.82 1.18 -1.49
C PRO A 32 2.76 0.64 -2.92
N VAL A 33 1.57 0.70 -3.54
CA VAL A 33 1.33 0.27 -4.94
C VAL A 33 1.15 1.45 -5.90
N SER A 34 1.33 2.69 -5.45
CA SER A 34 1.23 3.87 -6.29
C SER A 34 2.34 3.90 -7.33
N ALA A 35 2.01 4.27 -8.56
CA ALA A 35 3.00 4.50 -9.60
C ALA A 35 3.94 5.66 -9.22
N PRO A 36 5.17 5.69 -9.75
CA PRO A 36 6.06 6.83 -9.61
C PRO A 36 5.39 8.12 -10.09
N PHE A 37 5.70 9.23 -9.43
CA PHE A 37 5.10 10.53 -9.74
C PHE A 37 6.16 11.64 -9.71
N THR A 38 5.90 12.73 -10.40
CA THR A 38 6.81 13.89 -10.43
C THR A 38 6.46 14.90 -9.36
N VAL A 39 7.49 15.54 -8.82
CA VAL A 39 7.38 16.67 -7.91
C VAL A 39 7.84 17.95 -8.61
N VAL A 40 7.25 19.07 -8.22
CA VAL A 40 7.55 20.38 -8.82
C VAL A 40 7.82 21.38 -7.72
N ALA A 41 8.98 22.03 -7.80
CA ALA A 41 9.32 23.17 -6.97
C ALA A 41 10.10 24.19 -7.78
N GLU A 42 9.96 25.44 -7.41
CA GLU A 42 10.65 26.57 -8.03
C GLU A 42 11.33 27.42 -6.96
N SER A 43 12.49 27.94 -7.26
CA SER A 43 13.15 28.95 -6.41
C SER A 43 12.84 30.37 -6.91
N SER A 44 12.70 31.31 -6.00
CA SER A 44 12.49 32.73 -6.36
C SER A 44 13.68 33.35 -7.12
N SER A 45 14.85 32.70 -7.06
CA SER A 45 16.04 33.05 -7.82
C SER A 45 16.01 32.59 -9.28
N GLY A 46 15.11 31.67 -9.64
CA GLY A 46 15.09 30.97 -10.93
C GLY A 46 16.18 29.90 -11.10
N LEU A 47 17.01 29.65 -10.08
CA LEU A 47 18.02 28.61 -10.10
C LEU A 47 17.42 27.21 -9.97
N PRO A 48 18.05 26.16 -10.54
CA PRO A 48 17.51 24.81 -10.52
C PRO A 48 17.35 24.26 -9.11
N VAL A 49 16.20 23.59 -8.84
CA VAL A 49 15.90 22.91 -7.59
C VAL A 49 16.18 21.42 -7.76
N THR A 50 16.77 20.81 -6.73
CA THR A 50 17.00 19.38 -6.63
C THR A 50 16.17 18.78 -5.50
N PHE A 51 15.92 17.47 -5.55
CA PHE A 51 15.06 16.81 -4.56
C PHE A 51 15.76 15.63 -3.90
N GLU A 52 15.45 15.40 -2.63
CA GLU A 52 15.91 14.23 -1.88
C GLU A 52 14.82 13.71 -0.94
N SER A 53 14.91 12.43 -0.60
CA SER A 53 14.06 11.78 0.40
C SER A 53 14.83 11.62 1.70
N ASN A 54 14.17 11.87 2.83
CA ASN A 54 14.75 11.60 4.16
C ASN A 54 14.57 10.14 4.61
N ASP A 55 13.80 9.33 3.84
CA ASP A 55 13.58 7.90 4.11
C ASP A 55 13.51 7.12 2.79
N THR A 56 14.67 6.68 2.33
CA THR A 56 14.82 5.91 1.09
C THR A 56 14.30 4.47 1.20
N ALA A 57 14.02 3.97 2.42
CA ALA A 57 13.37 2.68 2.60
C ALA A 57 11.87 2.73 2.25
N ARG A 58 11.25 3.92 2.31
CA ARG A 58 9.84 4.13 1.96
C ARG A 58 9.64 4.79 0.61
N ALA A 59 10.45 5.80 0.28
CA ALA A 59 10.37 6.49 -1.00
C ALA A 59 11.75 6.92 -1.48
N THR A 60 12.06 6.70 -2.75
CA THR A 60 13.29 7.15 -3.40
C THR A 60 13.00 8.31 -4.34
N VAL A 61 14.03 9.14 -4.60
CA VAL A 61 13.95 10.26 -5.52
C VAL A 61 15.04 10.13 -6.57
N SER A 62 14.68 10.30 -7.84
CA SER A 62 15.62 10.38 -8.96
C SER A 62 15.23 11.56 -9.87
N GLY A 63 16.09 12.57 -9.93
CA GLY A 63 15.72 13.84 -10.55
C GLY A 63 14.53 14.46 -9.83
N ASN A 64 13.41 14.65 -10.52
CA ASN A 64 12.13 15.11 -9.94
C ASN A 64 11.09 13.99 -9.79
N THR A 65 11.48 12.72 -9.98
CA THR A 65 10.58 11.58 -9.88
C THR A 65 10.71 10.92 -8.51
N VAL A 66 9.60 10.80 -7.80
CA VAL A 66 9.46 10.07 -6.53
C VAL A 66 8.86 8.71 -6.81
N THR A 67 9.52 7.65 -6.30
CA THR A 67 9.06 6.26 -6.39
C THR A 67 8.83 5.72 -4.98
N ILE A 68 7.61 5.23 -4.72
CA ILE A 68 7.31 4.53 -3.47
C ILE A 68 7.94 3.14 -3.54
N VAL A 69 8.67 2.75 -2.49
CA VAL A 69 9.27 1.42 -2.41
C VAL A 69 8.16 0.38 -2.22
N GLY A 70 8.17 -0.67 -3.05
CA GLY A 70 7.17 -1.74 -2.97
C GLY A 70 7.18 -2.41 -1.60
N GLY A 71 6.00 -2.55 -0.98
CA GLY A 71 5.86 -3.09 0.38
C GLY A 71 6.24 -2.12 1.49
N ALA A 72 6.48 -0.84 1.20
CA ALA A 72 6.74 0.18 2.21
C ALA A 72 5.64 0.19 3.28
N THR A 73 6.04 0.24 4.55
CA THR A 73 5.09 0.39 5.66
C THR A 73 4.45 1.78 5.63
N PRO A 74 3.14 1.89 5.97
CA PRO A 74 2.49 3.19 6.11
C PRO A 74 3.24 4.12 7.06
N GLY A 75 3.21 5.41 6.76
CA GLY A 75 3.92 6.42 7.53
C GLY A 75 4.20 7.66 6.70
N THR A 76 5.02 8.55 7.21
CA THR A 76 5.38 9.81 6.55
C THR A 76 6.81 9.77 6.03
N VAL A 77 7.02 10.44 4.90
CA VAL A 77 8.35 10.67 4.30
C VAL A 77 8.49 12.15 3.99
N GLY A 78 9.61 12.75 4.41
CA GLY A 78 9.95 14.12 4.01
C GLY A 78 10.59 14.11 2.63
N ILE A 79 9.98 14.78 1.66
CA ILE A 79 10.62 15.09 0.38
C ILE A 79 11.12 16.52 0.46
N LYS A 80 12.43 16.68 0.37
CA LYS A 80 13.09 17.98 0.50
C LYS A 80 13.45 18.50 -0.88
N ALA A 81 13.02 19.73 -1.17
CA ALA A 81 13.45 20.53 -2.30
C ALA A 81 14.62 21.41 -1.84
N LYS A 82 15.71 21.43 -2.59
CA LYS A 82 16.95 22.16 -2.28
C LYS A 82 17.39 23.01 -3.45
N GLN A 83 17.86 24.20 -3.12
CA GLN A 83 18.61 25.06 -4.02
C GLN A 83 19.90 25.48 -3.32
N ALA A 84 21.06 25.19 -3.94
CA ALA A 84 22.37 25.33 -3.29
C ALA A 84 22.87 26.78 -3.16
N GLY A 85 22.21 27.73 -3.81
CA GLY A 85 22.70 29.10 -3.93
C GLY A 85 23.82 29.22 -4.97
N ASP A 86 24.29 30.45 -5.11
CA ASP A 86 25.44 30.82 -5.92
C ASP A 86 26.11 32.08 -5.35
N SER A 87 26.92 32.81 -6.13
CA SER A 87 27.54 34.07 -5.69
C SER A 87 26.54 35.17 -5.36
N ASN A 88 25.28 35.08 -5.87
CA ASN A 88 24.24 36.11 -5.76
C ASN A 88 23.12 35.70 -4.79
N TRP A 89 22.96 34.39 -4.49
CA TRP A 89 21.84 33.86 -3.73
C TRP A 89 22.31 32.89 -2.64
N PHE A 90 21.78 33.04 -1.44
CA PHE A 90 21.98 32.06 -0.36
C PHE A 90 21.26 30.73 -0.68
N PRO A 91 21.74 29.58 -0.13
CA PRO A 91 21.01 28.34 -0.20
C PRO A 91 19.61 28.45 0.41
N ALA A 92 18.65 27.70 -0.16
CA ALA A 92 17.32 27.54 0.39
C ALA A 92 16.86 26.09 0.33
N GLU A 93 16.02 25.68 1.28
CA GLU A 93 15.41 24.35 1.28
C GLU A 93 14.01 24.41 1.86
N LEU A 94 13.13 23.51 1.39
CA LEU A 94 11.78 23.31 1.88
C LEU A 94 11.45 21.82 1.84
N THR A 95 10.87 21.29 2.92
CA THR A 95 10.44 19.91 3.00
C THR A 95 8.94 19.81 3.03
N ASN A 96 8.36 19.05 2.11
CA ASN A 96 6.96 18.65 2.14
C ASN A 96 6.84 17.21 2.62
N VAL A 97 5.78 16.94 3.39
CA VAL A 97 5.49 15.62 3.92
C VAL A 97 4.66 14.84 2.91
N LEU A 98 5.14 13.65 2.53
CA LEU A 98 4.41 12.65 1.78
C LEU A 98 3.85 11.62 2.76
N ASN A 99 2.53 11.45 2.80
CA ASN A 99 1.90 10.39 3.57
C ASN A 99 1.79 9.12 2.71
N ILE A 100 2.31 8.01 3.24
CA ILE A 100 2.10 6.67 2.66
C ILE A 100 1.05 5.98 3.52
N THR A 101 -0.13 5.74 2.94
CA THR A 101 -1.27 5.13 3.61
C THR A 101 -1.40 3.66 3.23
N THR A 102 -2.21 2.90 3.97
CA THR A 102 -2.54 1.53 3.56
C THR A 102 -3.30 1.54 2.23
N ALA A 103 -2.93 0.63 1.31
CA ALA A 103 -3.74 0.43 0.11
C ALA A 103 -5.15 -0.06 0.52
N PRO A 104 -6.23 0.46 -0.09
CA PRO A 104 -7.55 -0.08 0.12
C PRO A 104 -7.58 -1.57 -0.22
N ARG A 105 -8.17 -2.38 0.66
CA ARG A 105 -8.40 -3.79 0.37
C ARG A 105 -9.66 -3.93 -0.46
N ALA A 106 -9.64 -4.85 -1.42
CA ALA A 106 -10.82 -5.16 -2.21
C ALA A 106 -11.81 -6.01 -1.40
N ASP A 107 -13.09 -5.76 -1.58
CA ASP A 107 -14.15 -6.58 -1.00
C ASP A 107 -14.27 -7.89 -1.77
N GLN A 108 -14.61 -8.96 -1.04
CA GLN A 108 -14.81 -10.30 -1.58
C GLN A 108 -16.04 -10.95 -0.97
N TYR A 109 -16.55 -11.97 -1.65
CA TYR A 109 -17.63 -12.82 -1.20
C TYR A 109 -17.35 -14.29 -1.51
N ILE A 110 -17.99 -15.19 -0.77
CA ILE A 110 -17.85 -16.64 -0.95
C ILE A 110 -18.99 -17.14 -1.82
N VAL A 111 -18.65 -17.95 -2.81
CA VAL A 111 -19.61 -18.78 -3.57
C VAL A 111 -19.45 -20.20 -3.04
N PHE A 112 -20.51 -20.70 -2.39
CA PHE A 112 -20.58 -22.05 -1.84
C PHE A 112 -21.89 -22.68 -2.26
N GLY A 113 -21.82 -23.63 -3.19
CA GLY A 113 -23.01 -24.31 -3.73
C GLY A 113 -23.64 -25.26 -2.71
N ALA A 114 -24.91 -25.63 -2.97
CA ALA A 114 -25.64 -26.61 -2.17
C ALA A 114 -24.88 -27.93 -2.08
N LEU A 115 -24.91 -28.57 -0.92
CA LEU A 115 -24.27 -29.85 -0.67
C LEU A 115 -25.21 -31.00 -1.01
N PRO A 116 -24.69 -32.14 -1.52
CA PRO A 116 -25.49 -33.30 -1.84
C PRO A 116 -26.00 -33.98 -0.56
N SER A 117 -27.23 -34.53 -0.60
CA SER A 117 -27.66 -35.48 0.41
C SER A 117 -26.82 -36.73 0.36
N LYS A 118 -26.57 -37.33 1.50
CA LYS A 118 -25.75 -38.53 1.70
C LYS A 118 -26.48 -39.59 2.54
N ASN A 119 -25.98 -40.80 2.58
CA ASN A 119 -26.33 -41.80 3.59
C ASN A 119 -25.09 -42.12 4.43
N VAL A 120 -25.26 -42.80 5.53
CA VAL A 120 -24.17 -43.12 6.47
C VAL A 120 -23.08 -44.04 5.90
N GLN A 121 -23.31 -44.67 4.75
CA GLN A 121 -22.34 -45.52 4.04
C GLN A 121 -21.67 -44.75 2.85
N SER A 122 -22.04 -43.48 2.65
CA SER A 122 -21.46 -42.69 1.59
C SER A 122 -19.97 -42.46 1.83
N ALA A 123 -19.19 -42.55 0.75
CA ALA A 123 -17.81 -42.08 0.81
C ALA A 123 -17.73 -40.59 1.14
N ASN A 124 -16.60 -40.20 1.71
CA ASN A 124 -16.27 -38.77 1.89
C ASN A 124 -16.35 -38.02 0.57
N PHE A 125 -16.53 -36.71 0.67
CA PHE A 125 -16.63 -35.84 -0.51
C PHE A 125 -15.89 -34.49 -0.27
N THR A 126 -15.54 -33.81 -1.35
CA THR A 126 -14.81 -32.55 -1.29
C THR A 126 -15.75 -31.35 -1.39
N LEU A 127 -15.42 -30.31 -0.62
CA LEU A 127 -16.05 -28.99 -0.67
C LEU A 127 -15.37 -28.11 -1.74
N GLY A 128 -16.15 -27.36 -2.47
CA GLY A 128 -15.68 -26.54 -3.59
C GLY A 128 -16.06 -25.06 -3.48
N ALA A 129 -16.13 -24.49 -2.27
CA ALA A 129 -16.35 -23.06 -2.16
C ALA A 129 -15.16 -22.27 -2.70
N VAL A 130 -15.45 -21.13 -3.31
CA VAL A 130 -14.45 -20.19 -3.82
C VAL A 130 -14.76 -18.78 -3.37
N SER A 131 -13.74 -17.99 -3.09
CA SER A 131 -13.91 -16.56 -2.86
C SER A 131 -13.72 -15.77 -4.17
N LYS A 132 -14.55 -14.75 -4.36
CA LYS A 132 -14.55 -13.89 -5.53
C LYS A 132 -14.55 -12.43 -5.14
N ARG A 133 -13.95 -11.58 -5.98
CA ARG A 133 -13.98 -10.13 -5.83
C ARG A 133 -15.37 -9.58 -6.17
N VAL A 134 -15.80 -8.59 -5.39
CA VAL A 134 -17.09 -7.92 -5.62
C VAL A 134 -17.07 -7.08 -6.90
N ASP A 135 -15.94 -6.44 -7.21
CA ASP A 135 -15.81 -5.47 -8.30
C ASP A 135 -15.77 -6.11 -9.71
N ASN A 136 -15.25 -7.33 -9.84
CA ASN A 136 -15.01 -7.94 -11.17
C ASN A 136 -15.35 -9.44 -11.23
N ASN A 137 -15.87 -10.03 -10.16
CA ASN A 137 -16.28 -11.43 -10.06
C ASN A 137 -15.13 -12.46 -10.30
N ASN A 138 -13.87 -12.02 -10.34
CA ASN A 138 -12.72 -12.92 -10.45
C ASN A 138 -12.48 -13.65 -9.14
N THR A 139 -11.99 -14.90 -9.22
CA THR A 139 -11.57 -15.64 -8.02
C THR A 139 -10.37 -14.95 -7.36
N THR A 140 -10.36 -14.91 -6.02
CA THR A 140 -9.26 -14.32 -5.26
C THR A 140 -8.08 -15.28 -5.11
N GLY A 141 -8.30 -16.58 -5.29
CA GLY A 141 -7.31 -17.63 -5.04
C GLY A 141 -7.03 -17.89 -3.56
N LEU A 142 -7.76 -17.23 -2.66
CA LEU A 142 -7.57 -17.40 -1.22
C LEU A 142 -8.20 -18.70 -0.73
N VAL A 143 -7.55 -19.32 0.25
CA VAL A 143 -7.99 -20.58 0.86
C VAL A 143 -9.26 -20.33 1.67
N ILE A 144 -10.28 -21.17 1.45
CA ILE A 144 -11.50 -21.24 2.27
C ILE A 144 -11.26 -22.18 3.42
N THR A 145 -11.65 -21.78 4.62
CA THR A 145 -11.71 -22.65 5.81
C THR A 145 -13.13 -23.13 6.02
N TYR A 146 -13.27 -24.39 6.44
CA TYR A 146 -14.57 -25.01 6.66
C TYR A 146 -14.71 -25.53 8.08
N THR A 147 -15.92 -25.43 8.64
CA THR A 147 -16.28 -26.01 9.92
C THR A 147 -17.63 -26.68 9.83
N SER A 148 -17.84 -27.72 10.63
CA SER A 148 -19.12 -28.41 10.77
C SER A 148 -19.77 -28.04 12.10
N SER A 149 -21.08 -27.78 12.07
CA SER A 149 -21.89 -27.53 13.29
C SER A 149 -22.16 -28.81 14.08
N ASN A 150 -22.06 -29.98 13.44
CA ASN A 150 -22.40 -31.26 14.05
C ASN A 150 -21.41 -32.37 13.65
N PRO A 151 -20.26 -32.50 14.34
CA PRO A 151 -19.27 -33.52 14.06
C PRO A 151 -19.76 -34.95 14.24
N ALA A 152 -20.86 -35.19 14.95
CA ALA A 152 -21.47 -36.53 15.07
C ALA A 152 -22.20 -36.98 13.79
N VAL A 153 -22.52 -36.02 12.91
CA VAL A 153 -23.14 -36.28 11.58
C VAL A 153 -22.10 -36.19 10.48
N ALA A 154 -21.28 -35.14 10.47
CA ALA A 154 -20.24 -34.91 9.47
C ALA A 154 -19.06 -34.16 10.08
N THR A 155 -17.83 -34.64 9.86
CA THR A 155 -16.62 -33.92 10.21
C THR A 155 -15.98 -33.31 8.98
N VAL A 156 -15.15 -32.25 9.17
CA VAL A 156 -14.43 -31.58 8.08
C VAL A 156 -12.94 -31.56 8.40
N SER A 157 -12.14 -31.97 7.42
CA SER A 157 -10.68 -31.87 7.45
C SER A 157 -10.18 -31.23 6.15
N GLY A 158 -9.62 -30.02 6.25
CA GLY A 158 -9.31 -29.23 5.07
C GLY A 158 -10.58 -28.95 4.25
N ASN A 159 -10.66 -29.43 3.03
CA ASN A 159 -11.85 -29.37 2.19
C ASN A 159 -12.60 -30.70 2.04
N THR A 160 -12.28 -31.71 2.86
CA THR A 160 -12.91 -33.03 2.81
C THR A 160 -13.92 -33.17 3.93
N VAL A 161 -15.11 -33.65 3.62
CA VAL A 161 -16.17 -33.99 4.56
C VAL A 161 -16.23 -35.51 4.69
N ASP A 162 -16.13 -36.01 5.95
CA ASP A 162 -16.35 -37.40 6.31
C ASP A 162 -17.73 -37.53 6.91
N VAL A 163 -18.53 -38.44 6.37
CA VAL A 163 -19.88 -38.78 6.87
C VAL A 163 -19.76 -39.73 8.07
N ILE A 164 -20.26 -39.33 9.22
CA ILE A 164 -20.12 -40.05 10.49
C ILE A 164 -21.43 -40.71 10.92
N GLY A 165 -22.54 -39.98 10.87
CA GLY A 165 -23.84 -40.45 11.34
C GLY A 165 -25.00 -39.81 10.59
N TYR A 166 -26.21 -40.26 10.81
CA TYR A 166 -27.41 -39.67 10.20
C TYR A 166 -27.85 -38.41 10.93
N GLY A 167 -28.48 -37.50 10.20
CA GLY A 167 -28.93 -36.20 10.68
C GLY A 167 -28.59 -35.08 9.73
N VAL A 168 -28.52 -33.88 10.26
CA VAL A 168 -28.13 -32.67 9.50
C VAL A 168 -26.91 -32.04 10.17
N ALA A 169 -25.93 -31.65 9.36
CA ALA A 169 -24.81 -30.82 9.76
C ALA A 169 -24.72 -29.61 8.83
N THR A 170 -24.61 -28.42 9.40
CA THR A 170 -24.35 -27.18 8.62
C THR A 170 -22.86 -27.00 8.46
N ILE A 171 -22.40 -26.93 7.22
CA ILE A 171 -21.02 -26.66 6.88
C ILE A 171 -20.88 -25.17 6.59
N ARG A 172 -20.02 -24.51 7.37
CA ARG A 172 -19.68 -23.08 7.18
C ARG A 172 -18.39 -22.96 6.42
N ALA A 173 -18.42 -22.14 5.36
CA ALA A 173 -17.24 -21.70 4.60
C ALA A 173 -16.87 -20.27 5.03
N SER A 174 -15.63 -20.02 5.40
CA SER A 174 -15.11 -18.75 5.88
C SER A 174 -13.84 -18.36 5.13
N GLN A 175 -13.60 -17.06 5.00
CA GLN A 175 -12.38 -16.50 4.43
C GLN A 175 -12.04 -15.16 5.09
N ASP A 176 -10.89 -15.09 5.80
CA ASP A 176 -10.53 -13.98 6.69
C ASP A 176 -9.85 -12.80 5.95
N GLY A 177 -9.67 -12.90 4.63
CA GLY A 177 -8.95 -11.89 3.86
C GLY A 177 -7.43 -11.98 4.04
N ASN A 178 -6.77 -10.96 3.58
CA ASN A 178 -5.32 -10.77 3.71
C ASN A 178 -4.95 -9.28 3.52
N GLY A 179 -3.69 -8.97 3.18
CA GLY A 179 -3.26 -7.60 2.90
C GLY A 179 -3.96 -6.93 1.72
N SER A 180 -4.53 -7.71 0.78
CA SER A 180 -5.18 -7.22 -0.45
C SER A 180 -6.71 -7.31 -0.43
N TYR A 181 -7.28 -8.13 0.44
CA TYR A 181 -8.71 -8.42 0.50
C TYR A 181 -9.27 -8.29 1.91
N ASN A 182 -10.45 -7.69 2.04
CA ASN A 182 -11.22 -7.70 3.28
C ASN A 182 -11.75 -9.11 3.58
N PRO A 183 -12.07 -9.47 4.85
CA PRO A 183 -12.77 -10.70 5.16
C PRO A 183 -14.07 -10.81 4.36
N ALA A 184 -14.39 -12.02 3.88
CA ALA A 184 -15.70 -12.31 3.29
C ALA A 184 -16.72 -12.65 4.37
N SER A 185 -17.99 -12.32 4.16
CA SER A 185 -19.07 -12.91 4.94
C SER A 185 -19.07 -14.43 4.73
N PHE A 186 -19.21 -15.18 5.83
CA PHE A 186 -19.29 -16.64 5.72
C PHE A 186 -20.56 -17.08 4.98
N VAL A 187 -20.51 -18.27 4.37
CA VAL A 187 -21.66 -18.92 3.74
C VAL A 187 -21.85 -20.29 4.34
N GLU A 188 -23.07 -20.69 4.59
CA GLU A 188 -23.44 -21.95 5.19
C GLU A 188 -24.26 -22.80 4.21
N GLN A 189 -24.02 -24.10 4.24
CA GLN A 189 -24.76 -25.11 3.49
C GLN A 189 -25.01 -26.33 4.36
N ASP A 190 -26.20 -26.88 4.32
CA ASP A 190 -26.54 -28.07 5.04
C ASP A 190 -26.17 -29.33 4.24
N VAL A 191 -25.58 -30.29 4.91
CA VAL A 191 -25.49 -31.68 4.46
C VAL A 191 -26.48 -32.52 5.25
N THR A 192 -27.44 -33.12 4.54
CA THR A 192 -28.41 -34.07 5.13
C THR A 192 -27.91 -35.48 4.92
N VAL A 193 -27.76 -36.25 6.02
CA VAL A 193 -27.37 -37.65 6.00
C VAL A 193 -28.53 -38.52 6.44
N THR A 194 -28.92 -39.43 5.58
CA THR A 194 -29.99 -40.40 5.86
C THR A 194 -29.41 -41.75 6.26
N LYS A 195 -30.28 -42.64 6.75
CA LYS A 195 -29.90 -44.03 7.06
C LYS A 195 -29.55 -44.81 5.83
#